data_6a6b83cc8f0220e633e4df3016702ee1
#
_entry.id   6a6b83cc8f0220e633e4df3016702ee1
#
_cell.length_a   1.000
_cell.length_b   1.000
_cell.length_c   1.000
_cell.angle_alpha   90.00
_cell.angle_beta   90.00
_cell.angle_gamma   90.00
#
_symmetry.space_group_name_H-M   'P 1'
#
loop_
_entity.id
_entity.type
_entity.pdbx_description
1 polymer ?
#
loop_
_entity_poly.entity_id
_entity_poly.type
_entity_poly.pdbx_seq_one_letter_code
_entity_poly.pdbx_strand_id
1 'polypeptide(L)'
;MQKAASASCFNLTNGLLMAAGYEDVRILRRRFAWGFFMSKVNCNVGPLRAYKMAWMSLPHWLGQSFVVKTHERPSIWARLWMRLGAVRATYIYRDPRDVAVSLFEHGERLRRDSMDSRTRFDQLDTLDKAIRFTGTLLPIWREWTELPDVLAFRFEDYTADMMRAADRLNLHLRLKLDEVAFRHVVSRIQPEGMNPREASSSVHMHSGKAGRWLAKMTDAQKELCQELFGPHLRRMGY
;
A
#
# COMPACT_ATOMS: atom_id res chain seq x y z
N MET A 1 3.65 -3.26 0.78
CA MET A 1 3.93 -3.66 2.19
C MET A 1 3.08 -2.83 3.13
N GLN A 2 2.72 -3.35 4.30
CA GLN A 2 2.04 -2.56 5.32
C GLN A 2 2.98 -1.44 5.84
N LYS A 3 2.40 -0.31 6.27
CA LYS A 3 3.16 0.85 6.80
C LYS A 3 4.22 1.46 5.85
N ALA A 4 4.08 1.23 4.56
CA ALA A 4 4.94 1.75 3.49
C ALA A 4 4.18 2.73 2.57
N ALA A 5 3.37 3.64 3.10
CA ALA A 5 2.53 4.60 2.37
C ALA A 5 1.54 3.99 1.36
N SER A 6 1.12 2.73 1.55
CA SER A 6 0.21 2.06 0.61
C SER A 6 -1.17 2.74 0.47
N ALA A 7 -1.60 3.54 1.46
CA ALA A 7 -2.83 4.33 1.35
C ALA A 7 -2.63 5.55 0.44
N SER A 8 -1.48 6.24 0.54
CA SER A 8 -1.12 7.35 -0.34
C SER A 8 -0.99 6.87 -1.78
N CYS A 9 -0.28 5.76 -2.02
CA CYS A 9 -0.15 5.16 -3.34
C CYS A 9 -1.51 4.75 -3.94
N PHE A 10 -2.40 4.19 -3.13
CA PHE A 10 -3.77 3.87 -3.54
C PHE A 10 -4.55 5.13 -3.94
N ASN A 11 -4.50 6.19 -3.12
CA ASN A 11 -5.22 7.43 -3.41
C ASN A 11 -4.65 8.12 -4.67
N LEU A 12 -3.32 8.14 -4.85
CA LEU A 12 -2.67 8.65 -6.05
C LEU A 12 -3.15 7.88 -7.29
N THR A 13 -3.10 6.55 -7.25
CA THR A 13 -3.56 5.70 -8.36
C THR A 13 -5.04 5.94 -8.67
N ASN A 14 -5.91 6.00 -7.66
CA ASN A 14 -7.34 6.29 -7.84
C ASN A 14 -7.56 7.68 -8.44
N GLY A 15 -6.82 8.69 -7.96
CA GLY A 15 -6.89 10.05 -8.49
C GLY A 15 -6.48 10.13 -9.96
N LEU A 16 -5.40 9.45 -10.37
CA LEU A 16 -4.97 9.39 -11.77
C LEU A 16 -6.03 8.70 -12.65
N LEU A 17 -6.63 7.61 -12.17
CA LEU A 17 -7.71 6.94 -12.89
C LEU A 17 -8.94 7.84 -13.03
N MET A 18 -9.32 8.56 -11.98
CA MET A 18 -10.44 9.52 -12.03
C MET A 18 -10.15 10.67 -13.01
N ALA A 19 -8.94 11.19 -13.03
CA ALA A 19 -8.52 12.21 -14.00
C ALA A 19 -8.54 11.70 -15.45
N ALA A 20 -8.36 10.39 -15.65
CA ALA A 20 -8.51 9.72 -16.95
C ALA A 20 -9.97 9.41 -17.32
N GLY A 21 -10.96 9.86 -16.53
CA GLY A 21 -12.38 9.70 -16.81
C GLY A 21 -13.03 8.45 -16.21
N TYR A 22 -12.32 7.67 -15.38
CA TYR A 22 -12.89 6.53 -14.70
C TYR A 22 -13.58 6.92 -13.37
N GLU A 23 -14.51 6.10 -12.92
CA GLU A 23 -15.20 6.37 -11.65
C GLU A 23 -14.30 6.07 -10.43
N ASP A 24 -14.52 6.83 -9.34
CA ASP A 24 -13.92 6.49 -8.04
C ASP A 24 -14.30 5.05 -7.64
N VAL A 25 -13.31 4.25 -7.33
CA VAL A 25 -13.51 2.85 -6.92
C VAL A 25 -14.45 2.71 -5.71
N ARG A 26 -14.58 3.75 -4.87
CA ARG A 26 -15.51 3.77 -3.73
C ARG A 26 -16.96 3.86 -4.18
N ILE A 27 -17.23 4.48 -5.35
CA ILE A 27 -18.54 4.49 -6.01
C ILE A 27 -18.82 3.11 -6.58
N LEU A 28 -17.88 2.55 -7.34
CA LEU A 28 -17.98 1.19 -7.89
C LEU A 28 -18.22 0.15 -6.78
N ARG A 29 -17.51 0.29 -5.66
CA ARG A 29 -17.69 -0.58 -4.48
C ARG A 29 -19.16 -0.60 -3.99
N ARG A 30 -19.83 0.56 -3.98
CA ARG A 30 -21.27 0.65 -3.60
C ARG A 30 -22.17 0.10 -4.69
N ARG A 31 -21.94 0.48 -5.95
CA ARG A 31 -22.74 0.07 -7.11
C ARG A 31 -22.75 -1.44 -7.31
N PHE A 32 -21.60 -2.09 -7.15
CA PHE A 32 -21.43 -3.54 -7.35
C PHE A 32 -21.48 -4.34 -6.05
N ALA A 33 -21.94 -3.74 -4.95
CA ALA A 33 -22.11 -4.39 -3.65
C ALA A 33 -20.83 -5.10 -3.12
N TRP A 34 -19.63 -4.55 -3.36
CA TRP A 34 -18.37 -5.15 -2.89
C TRP A 34 -18.10 -4.94 -1.39
N GLY A 35 -19.07 -4.36 -0.67
CA GLY A 35 -18.93 -4.02 0.75
C GLY A 35 -18.66 -5.21 1.66
N PHE A 36 -19.03 -6.42 1.28
CA PHE A 36 -18.83 -7.63 2.09
C PHE A 36 -17.38 -8.18 2.03
N PHE A 37 -16.59 -7.81 1.03
CA PHE A 37 -15.18 -8.23 0.94
C PHE A 37 -14.18 -7.10 0.77
N MET A 38 -14.63 -5.87 0.62
CA MET A 38 -13.78 -4.70 0.37
C MET A 38 -14.01 -3.63 1.44
N SER A 39 -12.94 -3.14 2.06
CA SER A 39 -13.04 -2.08 3.08
C SER A 39 -13.54 -0.75 2.49
N LYS A 40 -14.20 0.07 3.34
CA LYS A 40 -14.87 1.30 2.90
C LYS A 40 -13.91 2.39 2.40
N VAL A 41 -12.81 2.61 3.09
CA VAL A 41 -11.94 3.78 2.85
C VAL A 41 -10.85 3.46 1.82
N ASN A 42 -10.06 2.43 2.07
CA ASN A 42 -8.87 2.09 1.28
C ASN A 42 -9.11 0.94 0.30
N CYS A 43 -10.36 0.53 0.08
CA CYS A 43 -10.74 -0.55 -0.83
C CYS A 43 -9.83 -1.79 -0.73
N ASN A 44 -9.47 -2.15 0.51
CA ASN A 44 -8.66 -3.33 0.79
C ASN A 44 -9.52 -4.59 0.65
N VAL A 45 -9.11 -5.52 -0.20
CA VAL A 45 -9.88 -6.73 -0.56
C VAL A 45 -9.39 -8.00 0.13
N GLY A 46 -8.30 -7.91 0.94
CA GLY A 46 -7.65 -9.10 1.49
C GLY A 46 -7.17 -10.05 0.40
N PRO A 47 -7.28 -11.39 0.58
CA PRO A 47 -6.86 -12.35 -0.43
C PRO A 47 -7.65 -12.22 -1.74
N LEU A 48 -6.93 -12.20 -2.87
CA LEU A 48 -7.50 -12.12 -4.22
C LEU A 48 -7.98 -13.52 -4.70
N ARG A 49 -9.12 -13.96 -4.16
CA ARG A 49 -9.73 -15.25 -4.49
C ARG A 49 -10.46 -15.18 -5.84
N ALA A 50 -10.68 -16.34 -6.49
CA ALA A 50 -11.35 -16.45 -7.78
C ALA A 50 -12.67 -15.66 -7.85
N TYR A 51 -13.57 -15.87 -6.90
CA TYR A 51 -14.88 -15.22 -6.89
C TYR A 51 -14.78 -13.69 -6.79
N LYS A 52 -13.82 -13.17 -6.02
CA LYS A 52 -13.59 -11.72 -5.91
C LYS A 52 -13.09 -11.15 -7.24
N MET A 53 -12.11 -11.84 -7.86
CA MET A 53 -11.58 -11.44 -9.15
C MET A 53 -12.66 -11.45 -10.23
N ALA A 54 -13.48 -12.50 -10.28
CA ALA A 54 -14.61 -12.61 -11.22
C ALA A 54 -15.64 -11.50 -10.97
N TRP A 55 -16.00 -11.22 -9.70
CA TRP A 55 -16.96 -10.16 -9.39
C TRP A 55 -16.41 -8.76 -9.73
N MET A 56 -15.15 -8.53 -9.45
CA MET A 56 -14.48 -7.25 -9.78
C MET A 56 -14.26 -7.08 -11.30
N SER A 57 -14.38 -8.11 -12.12
CA SER A 57 -14.30 -7.97 -13.58
C SER A 57 -15.54 -7.31 -14.21
N LEU A 58 -16.69 -7.30 -13.53
CA LEU A 58 -17.93 -6.73 -14.08
C LEU A 58 -17.79 -5.26 -14.51
N PRO A 59 -17.25 -4.31 -13.69
CA PRO A 59 -17.02 -2.95 -14.15
C PRO A 59 -16.05 -2.87 -15.32
N HIS A 60 -15.05 -3.75 -15.39
CA HIS A 60 -14.12 -3.78 -16.51
C HIS A 60 -14.82 -4.04 -17.85
N TRP A 61 -15.77 -4.98 -17.87
CA TRP A 61 -16.60 -5.23 -19.05
C TRP A 61 -17.49 -4.03 -19.44
N LEU A 62 -17.74 -3.13 -18.49
CA LEU A 62 -18.43 -1.85 -18.72
C LEU A 62 -17.46 -0.68 -19.01
N GLY A 63 -16.22 -0.97 -19.39
CA GLY A 63 -15.23 0.02 -19.75
C GLY A 63 -14.58 0.75 -18.57
N GLN A 64 -14.78 0.27 -17.33
CA GLN A 64 -14.18 0.91 -16.15
C GLN A 64 -12.82 0.30 -15.80
N SER A 65 -11.87 1.18 -15.47
CA SER A 65 -10.62 0.82 -14.80
C SER A 65 -10.63 1.37 -13.37
N PHE A 66 -10.15 0.60 -12.43
CA PHE A 66 -10.16 0.96 -11.02
C PHE A 66 -8.99 0.32 -10.27
N VAL A 67 -8.68 0.85 -9.11
CA VAL A 67 -7.63 0.34 -8.23
C VAL A 67 -8.23 -0.34 -7.00
N VAL A 68 -7.66 -1.48 -6.61
CA VAL A 68 -7.93 -2.11 -5.32
C VAL A 68 -6.62 -2.32 -4.56
N LYS A 69 -6.73 -2.46 -3.25
CA LYS A 69 -5.58 -2.67 -2.38
C LYS A 69 -5.62 -4.06 -1.77
N THR A 70 -4.47 -4.69 -1.68
CA THR A 70 -4.28 -5.92 -0.91
C THR A 70 -2.96 -5.87 -0.14
N HIS A 71 -2.88 -6.63 0.95
CA HIS A 71 -1.64 -6.86 1.71
C HIS A 71 -1.26 -8.35 1.71
N GLU A 72 -1.96 -9.13 0.91
CA GLU A 72 -1.80 -10.55 0.81
C GLU A 72 -0.84 -10.95 -0.34
N ARG A 73 -0.46 -12.21 -0.37
CA ARG A 73 0.35 -12.79 -1.45
C ARG A 73 -0.38 -12.72 -2.80
N PRO A 74 0.36 -12.62 -3.93
CA PRO A 74 -0.24 -12.71 -5.25
C PRO A 74 -0.85 -14.11 -5.44
N SER A 75 -2.18 -14.16 -5.55
CA SER A 75 -2.88 -15.42 -5.83
C SER A 75 -2.62 -15.90 -7.26
N ILE A 76 -2.88 -17.17 -7.53
CA ILE A 76 -2.80 -17.72 -8.89
C ILE A 76 -3.72 -16.95 -9.86
N TRP A 77 -4.88 -16.50 -9.39
CA TRP A 77 -5.82 -15.71 -10.17
C TRP A 77 -5.29 -14.32 -10.50
N ALA A 78 -4.67 -13.64 -9.52
CA ALA A 78 -4.02 -12.37 -9.78
C ALA A 78 -2.89 -12.50 -10.81
N ARG A 79 -2.05 -13.54 -10.70
CA ARG A 79 -0.99 -13.84 -11.67
C ARG A 79 -1.54 -14.12 -13.07
N LEU A 80 -2.65 -14.87 -13.17
CA LEU A 80 -3.30 -15.16 -14.44
C LEU A 80 -3.81 -13.87 -15.11
N TRP A 81 -4.55 -13.03 -14.37
CA TRP A 81 -5.10 -11.79 -14.90
C TRP A 81 -4.02 -10.76 -15.26
N MET A 82 -2.90 -10.77 -14.54
CA MET A 82 -1.72 -9.97 -14.93
C MET A 82 -1.13 -10.47 -16.25
N ARG A 83 -0.96 -11.79 -16.43
CA ARG A 83 -0.48 -12.38 -17.70
C ARG A 83 -1.39 -12.07 -18.89
N LEU A 84 -2.69 -12.00 -18.66
CA LEU A 84 -3.68 -11.60 -19.66
C LEU A 84 -3.72 -10.08 -19.92
N GLY A 85 -2.92 -9.29 -19.19
CA GLY A 85 -2.87 -7.84 -19.32
C GLY A 85 -4.09 -7.10 -18.75
N ALA A 86 -5.04 -7.81 -18.12
CA ALA A 86 -6.26 -7.24 -17.54
C ALA A 86 -6.01 -6.60 -16.16
N VAL A 87 -4.91 -6.94 -15.48
CA VAL A 87 -4.52 -6.39 -14.18
C VAL A 87 -3.07 -5.92 -14.26
N ARG A 88 -2.81 -4.73 -13.74
CA ARG A 88 -1.48 -4.19 -13.48
C ARG A 88 -1.26 -4.06 -12.00
N ALA A 89 -0.10 -4.44 -11.51
CA ALA A 89 0.20 -4.41 -10.09
C ALA A 89 1.25 -3.34 -9.77
N THR A 90 1.03 -2.65 -8.67
CA THR A 90 2.00 -1.73 -8.08
C THR A 90 2.28 -2.18 -6.66
N TYR A 91 3.55 -2.28 -6.29
CA TYR A 91 3.96 -2.67 -4.96
C TYR A 91 4.83 -1.60 -4.32
N ILE A 92 4.43 -1.09 -3.17
CA ILE A 92 5.23 -0.14 -2.39
C ILE A 92 5.79 -0.84 -1.15
N TYR A 93 7.10 -0.69 -0.92
CA TYR A 93 7.82 -1.29 0.21
C TYR A 93 8.69 -0.25 0.91
N ARG A 94 9.12 -0.57 2.10
CA ARG A 94 9.91 0.30 2.98
C ARG A 94 10.94 -0.55 3.73
N ASP A 95 11.97 0.11 4.27
CA ASP A 95 12.90 -0.53 5.20
C ASP A 95 12.14 -1.31 6.28
N PRO A 96 12.29 -2.64 6.35
CA PRO A 96 11.52 -3.47 7.28
C PRO A 96 11.79 -3.11 8.76
N ARG A 97 12.94 -2.52 9.07
CA ARG A 97 13.24 -2.01 10.42
C ARG A 97 12.32 -0.85 10.78
N ASP A 98 12.13 0.10 9.87
CA ASP A 98 11.17 1.21 10.03
C ASP A 98 9.71 0.74 10.01
N VAL A 99 9.41 -0.31 9.25
CA VAL A 99 8.08 -0.94 9.27
C VAL A 99 7.78 -1.51 10.64
N ALA A 100 8.73 -2.22 11.27
CA ALA A 100 8.56 -2.78 12.62
C ALA A 100 8.28 -1.69 13.67
N VAL A 101 9.06 -0.60 13.66
CA VAL A 101 8.82 0.57 14.53
C VAL A 101 7.42 1.16 14.29
N SER A 102 7.03 1.34 13.03
CA SER A 102 5.73 1.91 12.69
C SER A 102 4.54 1.01 13.07
N LEU A 103 4.71 -0.30 13.00
CA LEU A 103 3.70 -1.28 13.44
C LEU A 103 3.54 -1.27 14.96
N PHE A 104 4.65 -1.28 15.69
CA PHE A 104 4.65 -1.19 17.16
C PHE A 104 3.92 0.07 17.65
N GLU A 105 4.33 1.25 17.16
CA GLU A 105 3.70 2.52 17.52
C GLU A 105 2.20 2.59 17.13
N HIS A 106 1.82 1.90 16.07
CA HIS A 106 0.40 1.80 15.70
C HIS A 106 -0.37 0.92 16.69
N GLY A 107 0.19 -0.21 17.10
CA GLY A 107 -0.40 -1.05 18.14
C GLY A 107 -0.52 -0.31 19.48
N GLU A 108 0.50 0.47 19.87
CA GLU A 108 0.44 1.30 21.08
C GLU A 108 -0.72 2.30 21.04
N ARG A 109 -0.92 2.98 19.90
CA ARG A 109 -2.04 3.93 19.75
C ARG A 109 -3.38 3.23 19.85
N LEU A 110 -3.57 2.11 19.18
CA LEU A 110 -4.82 1.36 19.23
C LEU A 110 -5.17 0.94 20.66
N ARG A 111 -4.18 0.47 21.42
CA ARG A 111 -4.37 0.10 22.84
C ARG A 111 -4.70 1.32 23.72
N ARG A 112 -4.09 2.48 23.44
CA ARG A 112 -4.31 3.72 24.20
C ARG A 112 -5.70 4.30 23.93
N ASP A 113 -6.13 4.27 22.67
CA ASP A 113 -7.41 4.90 22.24
C ASP A 113 -8.62 4.01 22.58
N SER A 114 -8.44 2.91 23.33
CA SER A 114 -9.48 1.98 23.79
C SER A 114 -10.47 1.56 22.69
N MET A 115 -10.04 1.61 21.44
CA MET A 115 -10.88 1.17 20.34
C MET A 115 -11.02 -0.35 20.42
N ASP A 116 -12.23 -0.79 20.64
CA ASP A 116 -12.68 -2.21 20.77
C ASP A 116 -12.48 -3.04 19.47
N SER A 117 -11.53 -2.65 18.66
CA SER A 117 -11.16 -3.34 17.43
C SER A 117 -9.99 -4.30 17.71
N ARG A 118 -10.30 -5.54 18.07
CA ARG A 118 -9.32 -6.64 18.12
C ARG A 118 -8.65 -6.82 16.76
N THR A 119 -7.65 -6.01 16.49
CA THR A 119 -6.84 -6.11 15.27
C THR A 119 -5.59 -6.94 15.53
N ARG A 120 -4.97 -7.49 14.49
CA ARG A 120 -3.66 -8.17 14.62
C ARG A 120 -2.58 -7.27 15.23
N PHE A 121 -2.76 -5.95 15.19
CA PHE A 121 -1.79 -4.98 15.69
C PHE A 121 -1.84 -4.82 17.20
N ASP A 122 -2.96 -5.15 17.85
CA ASP A 122 -3.09 -5.10 19.32
C ASP A 122 -2.15 -6.09 20.00
N GLN A 123 -1.81 -7.17 19.31
CA GLN A 123 -0.88 -8.20 19.78
C GLN A 123 0.59 -7.80 19.65
N LEU A 124 0.89 -6.69 18.95
CA LEU A 124 2.24 -6.15 18.80
C LEU A 124 2.57 -5.21 19.97
N ASP A 125 2.54 -5.74 21.19
CA ASP A 125 2.74 -5.02 22.46
C ASP A 125 4.20 -4.75 22.77
N THR A 126 5.13 -5.42 22.05
CA THR A 126 6.58 -5.19 22.13
C THR A 126 7.17 -4.97 20.73
N LEU A 127 8.29 -4.26 20.67
CA LEU A 127 8.99 -4.03 19.40
C LEU A 127 9.52 -5.34 18.81
N ASP A 128 9.92 -6.30 19.64
CA ASP A 128 10.37 -7.63 19.23
C ASP A 128 9.27 -8.40 18.49
N LYS A 129 8.03 -8.36 19.01
CA LYS A 129 6.88 -8.95 18.31
C LYS A 129 6.63 -8.26 16.98
N ALA A 130 6.77 -6.94 16.91
CA ALA A 130 6.63 -6.19 15.66
C ALA A 130 7.75 -6.52 14.66
N ILE A 131 8.99 -6.72 15.12
CA ILE A 131 10.12 -7.18 14.29
C ILE A 131 9.80 -8.57 13.70
N ARG A 132 9.44 -9.53 14.54
CA ARG A 132 9.09 -10.89 14.08
C ARG A 132 7.89 -10.89 13.12
N PHE A 133 6.85 -10.11 13.42
CA PHE A 133 5.73 -9.94 12.50
C PHE A 133 6.15 -9.35 11.16
N THR A 134 7.05 -8.36 11.16
CA THR A 134 7.56 -7.75 9.92
C THR A 134 8.29 -8.78 9.07
N GLY A 135 9.02 -9.72 9.68
CA GLY A 135 9.64 -10.86 8.99
C GLY A 135 8.65 -11.65 8.13
N THR A 136 7.40 -11.81 8.59
CA THR A 136 6.36 -12.52 7.82
C THR A 136 5.88 -11.76 6.57
N LEU A 137 6.19 -10.46 6.45
CA LEU A 137 5.84 -9.65 5.30
C LEU A 137 6.87 -9.72 4.16
N LEU A 138 8.10 -10.15 4.46
CA LEU A 138 9.20 -10.20 3.48
C LEU A 138 8.97 -11.24 2.35
N PRO A 139 8.45 -12.44 2.62
CA PRO A 139 8.05 -13.35 1.55
C PRO A 139 6.97 -12.76 0.63
N ILE A 140 6.02 -11.99 1.19
CA ILE A 140 4.98 -11.31 0.39
C ILE A 140 5.61 -10.26 -0.54
N TRP A 141 6.55 -9.45 0.00
CA TRP A 141 7.32 -8.50 -0.80
C TRP A 141 8.04 -9.19 -1.95
N ARG A 142 8.78 -10.25 -1.66
CA ARG A 142 9.54 -11.00 -2.66
C ARG A 142 8.64 -11.54 -3.76
N GLU A 143 7.54 -12.21 -3.39
CA GLU A 143 6.62 -12.80 -4.36
C GLU A 143 5.98 -11.77 -5.30
N TRP A 144 5.69 -10.55 -4.81
CA TRP A 144 5.17 -9.49 -5.67
C TRP A 144 6.25 -8.88 -6.55
N THR A 145 7.43 -8.60 -6.01
CA THR A 145 8.50 -7.91 -6.75
C THR A 145 9.26 -8.81 -7.72
N GLU A 146 9.14 -10.12 -7.59
CA GLU A 146 9.66 -11.11 -8.55
C GLU A 146 8.70 -11.38 -9.73
N LEU A 147 7.46 -10.87 -9.67
CA LEU A 147 6.55 -10.98 -10.82
C LEU A 147 6.95 -9.99 -11.92
N PRO A 148 6.88 -10.41 -13.20
CA PRO A 148 7.06 -9.48 -14.31
C PRO A 148 5.96 -8.41 -14.27
N ASP A 149 6.28 -7.24 -14.79
CA ASP A 149 5.33 -6.11 -14.94
C ASP A 149 4.72 -5.59 -13.62
N VAL A 150 5.38 -5.81 -12.48
CA VAL A 150 5.02 -5.14 -11.22
C VAL A 150 5.85 -3.87 -11.07
N LEU A 151 5.17 -2.73 -10.97
CA LEU A 151 5.82 -1.47 -10.66
C LEU A 151 6.13 -1.39 -9.17
N ALA A 152 7.40 -1.50 -8.81
CA ALA A 152 7.84 -1.42 -7.42
C ALA A 152 8.35 -0.02 -7.07
N PHE A 153 7.96 0.47 -5.88
CA PHE A 153 8.46 1.71 -5.28
C PHE A 153 9.07 1.43 -3.92
N ARG A 154 10.24 1.99 -3.67
CA ARG A 154 10.71 2.20 -2.31
C ARG A 154 9.94 3.36 -1.70
N PHE A 155 9.57 3.26 -0.44
CA PHE A 155 8.88 4.31 0.30
C PHE A 155 9.65 5.64 0.26
N GLU A 156 10.95 5.55 0.44
CA GLU A 156 11.86 6.70 0.49
C GLU A 156 11.87 7.45 -0.85
N ASP A 157 11.97 6.73 -1.96
CA ASP A 157 11.96 7.31 -3.31
C ASP A 157 10.57 7.90 -3.64
N TYR A 158 9.51 7.16 -3.26
CA TYR A 158 8.12 7.59 -3.47
C TYR A 158 7.80 8.89 -2.71
N THR A 159 8.31 9.02 -1.49
CA THR A 159 8.05 10.22 -0.66
C THR A 159 8.97 11.37 -0.97
N ALA A 160 10.18 11.12 -1.46
CA ALA A 160 11.14 12.15 -1.85
C ALA A 160 10.71 12.87 -3.15
N ASP A 161 10.13 12.14 -4.10
CA ASP A 161 9.69 12.70 -5.38
C ASP A 161 8.37 12.05 -5.83
N MET A 162 7.27 12.58 -5.31
CA MET A 162 5.92 12.10 -5.63
C MET A 162 5.54 12.39 -7.08
N MET A 163 6.08 13.45 -7.68
CA MET A 163 5.83 13.77 -9.08
C MET A 163 6.38 12.68 -9.98
N ARG A 164 7.64 12.30 -9.78
CA ARG A 164 8.28 11.21 -10.52
C ARG A 164 7.59 9.86 -10.26
N ALA A 165 7.12 9.62 -9.04
CA ALA A 165 6.36 8.40 -8.73
C ALA A 165 5.02 8.36 -9.47
N ALA A 166 4.33 9.50 -9.58
CA ALA A 166 3.10 9.65 -10.33
C ALA A 166 3.31 9.46 -11.84
N ASP A 167 4.41 10.01 -12.42
CA ASP A 167 4.77 9.77 -13.82
C ASP A 167 4.97 8.28 -14.12
N ARG A 168 5.72 7.59 -13.26
CA ARG A 168 5.92 6.15 -13.40
C ARG A 168 4.61 5.37 -13.30
N LEU A 169 3.68 5.78 -12.41
CA LEU A 169 2.34 5.20 -12.31
C LEU A 169 1.52 5.47 -13.58
N ASN A 170 1.52 6.70 -14.08
CA ASN A 170 0.80 7.10 -15.29
C ASN A 170 1.25 6.26 -16.50
N LEU A 171 2.56 6.10 -16.68
CA LEU A 171 3.14 5.26 -17.72
C LEU A 171 2.79 3.78 -17.54
N HIS A 172 2.93 3.26 -16.32
CA HIS A 172 2.61 1.88 -15.99
C HIS A 172 1.15 1.54 -16.23
N LEU A 173 0.24 2.45 -15.88
CA LEU A 173 -1.20 2.31 -16.09
C LEU A 173 -1.61 2.62 -17.55
N ARG A 174 -0.70 3.18 -18.38
CA ARG A 174 -0.95 3.61 -19.76
C ARG A 174 -2.07 4.65 -19.86
N LEU A 175 -2.12 5.57 -18.91
CA LEU A 175 -3.11 6.64 -18.93
C LEU A 175 -2.63 7.77 -19.84
N LYS A 176 -3.60 8.46 -20.48
CA LYS A 176 -3.35 9.63 -21.32
C LYS A 176 -3.92 10.85 -20.61
N LEU A 177 -3.18 11.38 -19.65
CA LEU A 177 -3.57 12.57 -18.89
C LEU A 177 -2.94 13.81 -19.52
N ASP A 178 -3.67 14.91 -19.54
CA ASP A 178 -3.08 16.22 -19.79
C ASP A 178 -2.27 16.66 -18.55
N GLU A 179 -1.32 17.54 -18.77
CA GLU A 179 -0.36 17.99 -17.75
C GLU A 179 -1.06 18.69 -16.56
N VAL A 180 -2.14 19.44 -16.82
CA VAL A 180 -2.86 20.21 -15.80
C VAL A 180 -3.59 19.25 -14.86
N ALA A 181 -4.35 18.31 -15.41
CA ALA A 181 -5.06 17.29 -14.65
C ALA A 181 -4.08 16.43 -13.85
N PHE A 182 -2.95 16.03 -14.44
CA PHE A 182 -1.91 15.26 -13.78
C PHE A 182 -1.34 16.00 -12.56
N ARG A 183 -0.87 17.26 -12.74
CA ARG A 183 -0.32 18.07 -11.65
C ARG A 183 -1.36 18.32 -10.54
N HIS A 184 -2.62 18.54 -10.91
CA HIS A 184 -3.69 18.73 -9.94
C HIS A 184 -3.87 17.50 -9.06
N VAL A 185 -3.86 16.29 -9.63
CA VAL A 185 -3.94 15.05 -8.83
C VAL A 185 -2.78 14.94 -7.85
N VAL A 186 -1.55 15.17 -8.33
CA VAL A 186 -0.36 15.04 -7.48
C VAL A 186 -0.37 16.03 -6.32
N SER A 187 -0.71 17.30 -6.59
CA SER A 187 -0.75 18.35 -5.56
C SER A 187 -1.75 18.06 -4.44
N ARG A 188 -2.87 17.39 -4.74
CA ARG A 188 -3.87 17.01 -3.73
C ARG A 188 -3.45 15.85 -2.83
N ILE A 189 -2.51 15.03 -3.27
CA ILE A 189 -2.04 13.86 -2.52
C ILE A 189 -0.81 14.18 -1.66
N GLN A 190 -0.09 15.26 -1.99
CA GLN A 190 1.02 15.73 -1.15
C GLN A 190 0.51 16.15 0.23
N PRO A 191 1.30 15.95 1.32
CA PRO A 191 0.88 16.29 2.68
C PRO A 191 0.41 17.74 2.84
N GLU A 192 1.05 18.66 2.11
CA GLU A 192 0.72 20.08 2.13
C GLU A 192 -0.62 20.41 1.45
N GLY A 193 -1.09 19.54 0.54
CA GLY A 193 -2.37 19.70 -0.18
C GLY A 193 -3.55 18.92 0.42
N MET A 194 -3.32 18.14 1.47
CA MET A 194 -4.38 17.35 2.10
C MET A 194 -5.30 18.21 2.96
N ASN A 195 -6.60 18.14 2.68
CA ASN A 195 -7.62 18.67 3.57
C ASN A 195 -7.51 17.97 4.96
N PRO A 196 -7.54 18.70 6.11
CA PRO A 196 -7.47 18.12 7.45
C PRO A 196 -8.47 16.99 7.73
N ARG A 197 -9.64 17.00 7.11
CA ARG A 197 -10.64 15.93 7.22
C ARG A 197 -10.25 14.67 6.42
N GLU A 198 -9.58 14.82 5.29
CA GLU A 198 -9.03 13.71 4.50
C GLU A 198 -7.73 13.19 5.13
N ALA A 199 -6.93 14.08 5.71
CA ALA A 199 -5.76 13.71 6.51
C ALA A 199 -6.15 12.88 7.73
N SER A 200 -7.26 13.16 8.40
CA SER A 200 -7.74 12.37 9.55
C SER A 200 -8.20 10.97 9.17
N SER A 201 -8.73 10.77 7.97
CA SER A 201 -9.09 9.44 7.45
C SER A 201 -7.91 8.69 6.82
N SER A 202 -6.87 9.41 6.38
CA SER A 202 -5.61 8.87 5.88
C SER A 202 -4.50 8.81 6.95
N VAL A 203 -4.85 8.93 8.20
CA VAL A 203 -4.06 9.12 9.45
C VAL A 203 -2.88 8.14 9.68
N HIS A 204 -2.34 7.54 8.67
CA HIS A 204 -1.21 6.63 8.83
C HIS A 204 0.16 7.23 8.45
N MET A 205 0.22 8.50 8.03
CA MET A 205 1.48 9.19 7.75
C MET A 205 2.00 9.96 8.97
N HIS A 206 2.21 9.26 10.09
CA HIS A 206 2.97 9.84 11.19
C HIS A 206 4.45 9.91 10.82
N SER A 207 4.97 11.10 10.75
CA SER A 207 6.37 11.50 10.56
C SER A 207 7.04 11.19 9.21
N GLY A 208 6.61 10.25 8.39
CA GLY A 208 7.20 9.95 7.07
C GLY A 208 8.73 9.75 7.00
N LYS A 209 9.43 9.86 8.14
CA LYS A 209 10.89 9.86 8.20
C LYS A 209 11.45 8.46 8.09
N ALA A 210 12.43 8.28 7.22
CA ALA A 210 13.24 7.07 7.12
C ALA A 210 14.31 7.03 8.23
N GLY A 211 14.78 5.81 8.57
CA GLY A 211 15.90 5.63 9.52
C GLY A 211 15.52 5.78 10.99
N ARG A 212 14.24 5.83 11.34
CA ARG A 212 13.78 5.99 12.73
C ARG A 212 14.19 4.83 13.64
N TRP A 213 14.36 3.65 13.06
CA TRP A 213 14.80 2.45 13.75
C TRP A 213 16.16 2.63 14.44
N LEU A 214 17.06 3.46 13.89
CA LEU A 214 18.38 3.73 14.47
C LEU A 214 18.29 4.26 15.91
N ALA A 215 17.34 5.16 16.16
CA ALA A 215 17.14 5.79 17.47
C ALA A 215 16.14 5.03 18.37
N LYS A 216 15.32 4.12 17.80
CA LYS A 216 14.23 3.46 18.52
C LYS A 216 14.53 2.02 18.93
N MET A 217 15.51 1.38 18.30
CA MET A 217 15.88 -0.01 18.58
C MET A 217 17.09 -0.11 19.46
N THR A 218 17.05 -1.03 20.41
CA THR A 218 18.23 -1.48 21.16
C THR A 218 19.19 -2.24 20.25
N ASP A 219 20.42 -2.45 20.67
CA ASP A 219 21.39 -3.19 19.86
C ASP A 219 20.98 -4.65 19.66
N ALA A 220 20.41 -5.30 20.68
CA ALA A 220 19.84 -6.64 20.56
C ALA A 220 18.70 -6.70 19.51
N GLN A 221 17.88 -5.66 19.41
CA GLN A 221 16.82 -5.58 18.40
C GLN A 221 17.38 -5.35 16.99
N LYS A 222 18.47 -4.59 16.86
CA LYS A 222 19.19 -4.42 15.59
C LYS A 222 19.80 -5.74 15.11
N GLU A 223 20.39 -6.51 16.03
CA GLU A 223 20.90 -7.86 15.75
C GLU A 223 19.78 -8.80 15.30
N LEU A 224 18.64 -8.82 16.00
CA LEU A 224 17.46 -9.59 15.60
C LEU A 224 16.96 -9.17 14.19
N CYS A 225 16.98 -7.88 13.88
CA CYS A 225 16.66 -7.41 12.53
C CYS A 225 17.68 -7.89 11.50
N GLN A 226 18.96 -7.89 11.83
CA GLN A 226 20.02 -8.38 10.92
C GLN A 226 19.86 -9.88 10.66
N GLU A 227 19.52 -10.65 11.69
CA GLU A 227 19.25 -12.09 11.55
C GLU A 227 18.04 -12.34 10.63
N LEU A 228 16.89 -11.68 10.90
CA LEU A 228 15.64 -11.93 10.20
C LEU A 228 15.54 -11.27 8.82
N PHE A 229 16.16 -10.10 8.65
CA PHE A 229 15.97 -9.27 7.46
C PHE A 229 17.23 -9.17 6.58
N GLY A 230 18.41 -9.49 7.10
CA GLY A 230 19.69 -9.27 6.42
C GLY A 230 19.73 -9.72 4.96
N PRO A 231 19.31 -10.95 4.62
CA PRO A 231 19.27 -11.40 3.22
C PRO A 231 18.33 -10.57 2.34
N HIS A 232 17.27 -10.02 2.92
CA HIS A 232 16.28 -9.21 2.22
C HIS A 232 16.71 -7.74 2.08
N LEU A 233 17.32 -7.17 3.11
CA LEU A 233 17.76 -5.76 3.14
C LEU A 233 18.60 -5.41 1.92
N ARG A 234 19.62 -6.19 1.61
CA ARG A 234 20.49 -5.98 0.43
C ARG A 234 19.70 -6.00 -0.88
N ARG A 235 18.75 -6.93 -1.04
CA ARG A 235 17.89 -7.02 -2.23
C ARG A 235 16.88 -5.88 -2.32
N MET A 236 16.48 -5.32 -1.17
CA MET A 236 15.58 -4.17 -1.06
C MET A 236 16.31 -2.83 -1.27
N GLY A 237 17.65 -2.83 -1.27
CA GLY A 237 18.49 -1.64 -1.41
C GLY A 237 18.70 -0.87 -0.10
N TYR A 238 18.75 -1.59 1.05
CA TYR A 238 19.02 -1.05 2.39
C TYR A 238 20.29 -1.61 3.00
#